data_b7655275360f7a22d2f27d425a7ed85d
#
_entry.id   b7655275360f7a22d2f27d425a7ed85d
#
_cell.length_a   1.000
_cell.length_b   1.000
_cell.length_c   1.000
_cell.angle_alpha   90.00
_cell.angle_beta   90.00
_cell.angle_gamma   90.00
#
_symmetry.space_group_name_H-M   'P 1'
#
loop_
_entity.id
_entity.type
_entity.pdbx_description
1 polymer ?
#
loop_
_entity_poly.entity_id
_entity_poly.type
_entity_poly.pdbx_seq_one_letter_code
_entity_poly.pdbx_strand_id
1 'polypeptide(L)'
;DLHSFPTRRSSDLEIYEGISDNMELEIAQYLENVADAHLSDDTKGKIRAMLREVSELESIGDSCFNMARAIRRKYSGKKEHFIEKQYEHLHQMMSLTEQSLTEMNRLMGGRKDSYDINRSFNIENEINNYRNQLKTQNIVDINNHEYSYAEGTIYMDLINECEKLGDYVVNVVEARMGTKKKD
;
A
#
# COMPACT_ATOMS: atom_id res chain seq x y z
N ASP A 1 16.44 3.86 -13.23
CA ASP A 1 16.73 2.99 -14.38
C ASP A 1 15.75 1.82 -14.37
N LEU A 2 14.52 2.07 -14.86
CA LEU A 2 13.42 1.09 -14.95
C LEU A 2 13.72 -0.08 -15.91
N HIS A 3 14.82 0.02 -16.67
CA HIS A 3 15.26 -1.03 -17.61
C HIS A 3 16.05 -2.16 -16.97
N SER A 4 16.38 -2.05 -15.70
CA SER A 4 17.16 -3.06 -14.94
C SER A 4 16.42 -3.65 -13.76
N PHE A 5 15.11 -3.94 -13.89
CA PHE A 5 14.45 -4.78 -12.90
C PHE A 5 14.92 -6.23 -13.08
N PRO A 6 15.89 -6.71 -12.30
CA PRO A 6 16.32 -8.08 -12.41
C PRO A 6 15.22 -8.98 -11.83
N THR A 7 15.00 -10.10 -12.50
CA THR A 7 14.23 -11.25 -12.02
C THR A 7 14.56 -11.65 -10.57
N ARG A 8 15.76 -11.32 -10.08
CA ARG A 8 16.24 -11.51 -8.71
C ARG A 8 15.43 -10.72 -7.67
N ARG A 9 15.05 -9.47 -7.93
CA ARG A 9 14.25 -8.64 -7.00
C ARG A 9 12.80 -9.11 -6.85
N SER A 10 12.23 -9.75 -7.89
CA SER A 10 10.88 -10.31 -7.80
C SER A 10 10.85 -11.54 -6.89
N SER A 11 11.91 -12.38 -6.88
CA SER A 11 12.02 -13.50 -5.94
C SER A 11 12.26 -13.03 -4.50
N ASP A 12 13.00 -11.95 -4.32
CA ASP A 12 13.23 -11.36 -3.00
C ASP A 12 11.94 -10.82 -2.40
N LEU A 13 11.06 -10.19 -3.21
CA LEU A 13 9.75 -9.70 -2.77
C LEU A 13 8.81 -10.84 -2.38
N GLU A 14 8.82 -11.97 -3.10
CA GLU A 14 8.05 -13.17 -2.74
C GLU A 14 8.51 -13.76 -1.40
N ILE A 15 9.81 -13.71 -1.12
CA ILE A 15 10.36 -14.13 0.17
C ILE A 15 9.93 -13.17 1.29
N TYR A 16 9.96 -11.86 1.05
CA TYR A 16 9.55 -10.86 2.05
C TYR A 16 8.05 -10.91 2.34
N GLU A 17 7.22 -11.14 1.33
CA GLU A 17 5.78 -11.35 1.50
C GLU A 17 5.53 -12.59 2.38
N GLY A 18 6.13 -13.76 2.08
CA GLY A 18 5.98 -14.94 2.92
C GLY A 18 6.54 -14.78 4.35
N ILE A 19 7.54 -13.93 4.57
CA ILE A 19 7.98 -13.57 5.93
C ILE A 19 6.94 -12.71 6.63
N SER A 20 6.34 -11.74 5.93
CA SER A 20 5.29 -10.84 6.46
C SER A 20 4.08 -11.63 6.92
N ASP A 21 3.58 -12.55 6.10
CA ASP A 21 2.46 -13.44 6.41
C ASP A 21 2.71 -14.27 7.67
N ASN A 22 3.90 -14.91 7.74
CA ASN A 22 4.25 -15.72 8.91
C ASN A 22 4.34 -14.87 10.18
N MET A 23 4.90 -13.65 10.08
CA MET A 23 4.99 -12.73 11.22
C MET A 23 3.59 -12.28 11.68
N GLU A 24 2.68 -11.98 10.75
CA GLU A 24 1.30 -11.65 11.10
C GLU A 24 0.65 -12.78 11.91
N LEU A 25 0.72 -14.02 11.39
CA LEU A 25 0.13 -15.21 12.05
C LEU A 25 0.72 -15.46 13.45
N GLU A 26 2.05 -15.39 13.60
CA GLU A 26 2.70 -15.61 14.88
C GLU A 26 2.36 -14.53 15.91
N ILE A 27 2.32 -13.25 15.49
CA ILE A 27 1.96 -12.13 16.36
C ILE A 27 0.48 -12.23 16.74
N ALA A 28 -0.41 -12.51 15.78
CA ALA A 28 -1.84 -12.67 16.04
C ALA A 28 -2.10 -13.79 17.07
N GLN A 29 -1.49 -14.95 16.86
CA GLN A 29 -1.62 -16.07 17.79
C GLN A 29 -1.08 -15.76 19.20
N TYR A 30 0.04 -15.05 19.29
CA TYR A 30 0.59 -14.61 20.57
C TYR A 30 -0.38 -13.64 21.30
N LEU A 31 -0.92 -12.65 20.58
CA LEU A 31 -1.84 -11.67 21.14
C LEU A 31 -3.18 -12.29 21.54
N GLU A 32 -3.68 -13.27 20.79
CA GLU A 32 -4.88 -14.04 21.15
C GLU A 32 -4.67 -14.82 22.45
N ASN A 33 -3.54 -15.52 22.58
CA ASN A 33 -3.19 -16.24 23.82
C ASN A 33 -3.09 -15.31 25.03
N VAL A 34 -2.57 -14.10 24.85
CA VAL A 34 -2.53 -13.06 25.90
C VAL A 34 -3.93 -12.56 26.24
N ALA A 35 -4.81 -12.45 25.24
CA ALA A 35 -6.18 -11.96 25.42
C ALA A 35 -7.08 -12.93 26.18
N ASP A 36 -6.77 -14.23 26.22
CA ASP A 36 -7.49 -15.25 27.01
C ASP A 36 -7.34 -15.09 28.53
N ALA A 37 -6.36 -14.29 28.99
CA ALA A 37 -6.21 -13.94 30.39
C ALA A 37 -7.29 -12.93 30.87
N HIS A 38 -7.49 -12.83 32.21
CA HIS A 38 -8.35 -11.82 32.82
C HIS A 38 -7.72 -10.41 32.67
N LEU A 39 -7.98 -9.77 31.53
CA LEU A 39 -7.45 -8.45 31.18
C LEU A 39 -8.50 -7.35 31.37
N SER A 40 -8.01 -6.14 31.68
CA SER A 40 -8.85 -4.94 31.67
C SER A 40 -9.34 -4.61 30.25
N ASP A 41 -10.46 -3.89 30.14
CA ASP A 41 -11.00 -3.48 28.83
C ASP A 41 -10.03 -2.57 28.06
N ASP A 42 -9.24 -1.74 28.77
CA ASP A 42 -8.17 -0.92 28.17
C ASP A 42 -7.10 -1.80 27.52
N THR A 43 -6.65 -2.85 28.21
CA THR A 43 -5.65 -3.79 27.67
C THR A 43 -6.20 -4.56 26.47
N LYS A 44 -7.45 -5.02 26.54
CA LYS A 44 -8.13 -5.65 25.39
C LYS A 44 -8.25 -4.69 24.20
N GLY A 45 -8.50 -3.41 24.47
CA GLY A 45 -8.51 -2.37 23.45
C GLY A 45 -7.16 -2.21 22.76
N LYS A 46 -6.07 -2.22 23.52
CA LYS A 46 -4.70 -2.17 22.98
C LYS A 46 -4.35 -3.39 22.16
N ILE A 47 -4.75 -4.59 22.58
CA ILE A 47 -4.53 -5.83 21.82
C ILE A 47 -5.25 -5.76 20.47
N ARG A 48 -6.52 -5.34 20.46
CA ARG A 48 -7.26 -5.17 19.18
C ARG A 48 -6.58 -4.15 18.24
N ALA A 49 -6.06 -3.06 18.80
CA ALA A 49 -5.32 -2.07 17.98
C ALA A 49 -4.04 -2.66 17.40
N MET A 50 -3.28 -3.44 18.19
CA MET A 50 -2.07 -4.11 17.71
C MET A 50 -2.37 -5.17 16.64
N LEU A 51 -3.44 -5.96 16.81
CA LEU A 51 -3.87 -6.93 15.79
C LEU A 51 -4.22 -6.23 14.47
N ARG A 52 -4.99 -5.12 14.53
CA ARG A 52 -5.28 -4.32 13.34
C ARG A 52 -4.00 -3.77 12.70
N GLU A 53 -3.10 -3.20 13.51
CA GLU A 53 -1.83 -2.63 13.04
C GLU A 53 -1.00 -3.68 12.27
N VAL A 54 -0.91 -4.90 12.78
CA VAL A 54 -0.15 -5.99 12.16
C VAL A 54 -0.78 -6.44 10.85
N SER A 55 -2.11 -6.62 10.81
CA SER A 55 -2.82 -7.03 9.59
C SER A 55 -2.73 -5.97 8.48
N GLU A 56 -2.80 -4.68 8.83
CA GLU A 56 -2.65 -3.61 7.83
C GLU A 56 -1.19 -3.50 7.32
N LEU A 57 -0.19 -3.81 8.17
CA LEU A 57 1.22 -3.86 7.74
C LEU A 57 1.47 -5.02 6.77
N GLU A 58 0.87 -6.18 7.00
CA GLU A 58 0.88 -7.32 6.06
C GLU A 58 0.27 -6.91 4.72
N SER A 59 -0.91 -6.28 4.73
CA SER A 59 -1.61 -5.81 3.53
C SER A 59 -0.79 -4.78 2.72
N ILE A 60 0.09 -3.99 3.37
CA ILE A 60 1.08 -3.15 2.68
C ILE A 60 2.09 -4.02 1.92
N GLY A 61 2.59 -5.09 2.54
CA GLY A 61 3.49 -6.07 1.92
C GLY A 61 2.87 -6.70 0.69
N ASP A 62 1.63 -7.17 0.81
CA ASP A 62 0.83 -7.74 -0.28
C ASP A 62 0.66 -6.78 -1.46
N SER A 63 0.35 -5.52 -1.20
CA SER A 63 0.23 -4.51 -2.26
C SER A 63 1.57 -4.30 -2.99
N CYS A 64 2.68 -4.28 -2.27
CA CYS A 64 4.00 -4.20 -2.88
C CYS A 64 4.29 -5.41 -3.78
N PHE A 65 3.92 -6.63 -3.34
CA PHE A 65 4.07 -7.84 -4.12
C PHE A 65 3.15 -7.84 -5.35
N ASN A 66 1.90 -7.39 -5.22
CA ASN A 66 0.96 -7.26 -6.33
C ASN A 66 1.45 -6.26 -7.40
N MET A 67 2.04 -5.12 -7.00
CA MET A 67 2.69 -4.20 -7.93
C MET A 67 3.83 -4.88 -8.70
N ALA A 68 4.68 -5.65 -8.03
CA ALA A 68 5.76 -6.40 -8.66
C ALA A 68 5.22 -7.44 -9.66
N ARG A 69 4.13 -8.13 -9.34
CA ARG A 69 3.44 -9.06 -10.25
C ARG A 69 2.86 -8.36 -11.47
N ALA A 70 2.25 -7.18 -11.30
CA ALA A 70 1.72 -6.38 -12.41
C ALA A 70 2.84 -5.93 -13.35
N ILE A 71 3.96 -5.45 -12.82
CA ILE A 71 5.16 -5.11 -13.58
C ILE A 71 5.69 -6.33 -14.32
N ARG A 72 5.80 -7.48 -13.66
CA ARG A 72 6.26 -8.74 -14.28
C ARG A 72 5.36 -9.14 -15.46
N ARG A 73 4.03 -9.04 -15.33
CA ARG A 73 3.08 -9.31 -16.43
C ARG A 73 3.35 -8.40 -17.63
N LYS A 74 3.60 -7.11 -17.38
CA LYS A 74 3.92 -6.14 -18.43
C LYS A 74 5.18 -6.53 -19.23
N TYR A 75 6.23 -6.97 -18.55
CA TYR A 75 7.50 -7.32 -19.18
C TYR A 75 7.58 -8.75 -19.73
N SER A 76 6.66 -9.65 -19.34
CA SER A 76 6.60 -11.03 -19.85
C SER A 76 5.83 -11.15 -21.17
N GLY A 77 5.07 -10.12 -21.57
CA GLY A 77 4.29 -10.06 -22.78
C GLY A 77 5.04 -9.53 -24.02
N LYS A 78 4.29 -9.19 -25.07
CA LYS A 78 4.82 -8.41 -26.17
C LYS A 78 5.41 -7.10 -25.63
N LYS A 79 6.56 -6.67 -26.18
CA LYS A 79 7.35 -5.49 -25.76
C LYS A 79 6.61 -4.14 -26.00
N GLU A 80 5.39 -4.02 -25.51
CA GLU A 80 4.72 -2.73 -25.46
C GLU A 80 5.15 -2.05 -24.16
N HIS A 81 5.88 -0.96 -24.27
CA HIS A 81 6.26 -0.11 -23.14
C HIS A 81 5.11 0.84 -22.83
N PHE A 82 4.96 1.22 -21.59
CA PHE A 82 4.10 2.36 -21.22
C PHE A 82 4.56 3.60 -22.02
N ILE A 83 3.62 4.43 -22.42
CA ILE A 83 3.94 5.74 -23.02
C ILE A 83 4.52 6.68 -21.96
N GLU A 84 5.26 7.70 -22.37
CA GLU A 84 5.94 8.65 -21.47
C GLU A 84 4.99 9.22 -20.40
N LYS A 85 3.81 9.65 -20.82
CA LYS A 85 2.77 10.17 -19.95
C LYS A 85 2.37 9.17 -18.84
N GLN A 86 2.27 7.86 -19.14
CA GLN A 86 1.98 6.84 -18.14
C GLN A 86 3.13 6.67 -17.14
N TYR A 87 4.38 6.75 -17.60
CA TYR A 87 5.54 6.73 -16.70
C TYR A 87 5.56 7.93 -15.76
N GLU A 88 5.28 9.14 -16.25
CA GLU A 88 5.19 10.34 -15.42
C GLU A 88 4.13 10.20 -14.34
N HIS A 89 2.94 9.73 -14.71
CA HIS A 89 1.85 9.49 -13.77
C HIS A 89 2.18 8.42 -12.73
N LEU A 90 2.81 7.31 -13.14
CA LEU A 90 3.25 6.26 -12.22
C LEU A 90 4.31 6.79 -11.25
N HIS A 91 5.27 7.56 -11.72
CA HIS A 91 6.29 8.19 -10.86
C HIS A 91 5.66 9.13 -9.83
N GLN A 92 4.72 9.96 -10.24
CA GLN A 92 4.02 10.87 -9.33
C GLN A 92 3.21 10.09 -8.29
N MET A 93 2.46 9.05 -8.70
CA MET A 93 1.69 8.20 -7.78
C MET A 93 2.60 7.48 -6.78
N MET A 94 3.70 6.88 -7.25
CA MET A 94 4.68 6.22 -6.38
C MET A 94 5.34 7.20 -5.41
N SER A 95 5.61 8.44 -5.83
CA SER A 95 6.14 9.47 -4.93
C SER A 95 5.18 9.83 -3.80
N LEU A 96 3.89 9.96 -4.08
CA LEU A 96 2.86 10.17 -3.06
C LEU A 96 2.78 8.97 -2.08
N THR A 97 2.82 7.75 -2.62
CA THR A 97 2.82 6.52 -1.83
C THR A 97 4.05 6.43 -0.92
N GLU A 98 5.24 6.77 -1.43
CA GLU A 98 6.48 6.82 -0.65
C GLU A 98 6.41 7.87 0.48
N GLN A 99 5.80 9.03 0.22
CA GLN A 99 5.57 10.05 1.25
C GLN A 99 4.63 9.51 2.35
N SER A 100 3.56 8.79 1.99
CA SER A 100 2.64 8.17 2.94
C SER A 100 3.36 7.16 3.83
N LEU A 101 4.14 6.26 3.25
CA LEU A 101 4.96 5.28 4.00
C LEU A 101 6.01 5.96 4.91
N THR A 102 6.62 7.03 4.44
CA THR A 102 7.61 7.80 5.23
C THR A 102 6.96 8.41 6.47
N GLU A 103 5.77 8.98 6.35
CA GLU A 103 5.04 9.53 7.49
C GLU A 103 4.62 8.42 8.47
N MET A 104 4.16 7.28 8.00
CA MET A 104 3.87 6.12 8.84
C MET A 104 5.12 5.68 9.62
N ASN A 105 6.25 5.51 8.93
CA ASN A 105 7.51 5.11 9.58
C ASN A 105 7.97 6.12 10.63
N ARG A 106 7.73 7.42 10.40
CA ARG A 106 8.02 8.46 11.39
C ARG A 106 7.16 8.30 12.65
N LEU A 107 5.88 7.97 12.52
CA LEU A 107 5.01 7.66 13.65
C LEU A 107 5.48 6.39 14.38
N MET A 108 5.81 5.33 13.64
CA MET A 108 6.23 4.04 14.22
C MET A 108 7.53 4.17 15.03
N GLY A 109 8.47 5.02 14.58
CA GLY A 109 9.76 5.28 15.25
C GLY A 109 9.74 6.38 16.29
N GLY A 110 8.66 7.14 16.45
CA GLY A 110 8.58 8.34 17.26
C GLY A 110 7.59 8.28 18.43
N ARG A 111 7.44 9.43 19.11
CA ARG A 111 6.42 9.60 20.15
C ARG A 111 5.09 10.01 19.52
N LYS A 112 4.00 9.36 19.93
CA LYS A 112 2.64 9.64 19.47
C LYS A 112 2.24 11.11 19.66
N ASP A 113 2.64 11.72 20.78
CA ASP A 113 2.24 13.07 21.18
C ASP A 113 2.76 14.17 20.23
N SER A 114 3.76 13.87 19.41
CA SER A 114 4.36 14.82 18.45
C SER A 114 3.94 14.56 17.00
N TYR A 115 3.02 13.60 16.76
CA TYR A 115 2.60 13.22 15.42
C TYR A 115 1.32 13.95 15.00
N ASP A 116 1.36 14.58 13.83
CA ASP A 116 0.17 15.17 13.21
C ASP A 116 -0.49 14.18 12.24
N ILE A 117 -1.56 13.56 12.70
CA ILE A 117 -2.33 12.58 11.92
C ILE A 117 -2.94 13.19 10.65
N ASN A 118 -3.25 14.50 10.65
CA ASN A 118 -3.86 15.16 9.49
C ASN A 118 -2.94 15.11 8.26
N ARG A 119 -1.63 15.06 8.49
CA ARG A 119 -0.67 14.93 7.38
C ARG A 119 -0.85 13.62 6.64
N SER A 120 -1.04 12.50 7.33
CA SER A 120 -1.33 11.21 6.68
C SER A 120 -2.65 11.22 5.92
N PHE A 121 -3.71 11.77 6.49
CA PHE A 121 -4.99 11.92 5.80
C PHE A 121 -4.90 12.83 4.56
N ASN A 122 -4.12 13.91 4.63
CA ASN A 122 -3.95 14.79 3.47
C ASN A 122 -3.25 14.07 2.32
N ILE A 123 -2.18 13.30 2.59
CA ILE A 123 -1.46 12.55 1.58
C ILE A 123 -2.38 11.46 0.98
N GLU A 124 -3.15 10.74 1.79
CA GLU A 124 -4.11 9.74 1.35
C GLU A 124 -5.18 10.38 0.43
N ASN A 125 -5.73 11.51 0.81
CA ASN A 125 -6.67 12.25 -0.02
C ASN A 125 -6.04 12.70 -1.37
N GLU A 126 -4.76 13.09 -1.40
CA GLU A 126 -4.05 13.39 -2.64
C GLU A 126 -3.91 12.15 -3.52
N ILE A 127 -3.55 10.99 -2.95
CA ILE A 127 -3.48 9.71 -3.65
C ILE A 127 -4.83 9.36 -4.27
N ASN A 128 -5.93 9.44 -3.51
CA ASN A 128 -7.28 9.14 -3.96
C ASN A 128 -7.74 10.07 -5.08
N ASN A 129 -7.51 11.37 -4.94
CA ASN A 129 -7.86 12.35 -5.95
C ASN A 129 -7.07 12.10 -7.24
N TYR A 130 -5.79 11.84 -7.13
CA TYR A 130 -4.94 11.60 -8.28
C TYR A 130 -5.32 10.28 -8.98
N ARG A 131 -5.57 9.20 -8.24
CA ARG A 131 -6.10 7.95 -8.80
C ARG A 131 -7.39 8.17 -9.59
N ASN A 132 -8.34 8.96 -9.05
CA ASN A 132 -9.59 9.24 -9.72
C ASN A 132 -9.39 10.03 -11.03
N GLN A 133 -8.48 10.99 -11.05
CA GLN A 133 -8.09 11.71 -12.26
C GLN A 133 -7.50 10.77 -13.30
N LEU A 134 -6.54 9.93 -12.91
CA LEU A 134 -5.89 8.98 -13.80
C LEU A 134 -6.86 7.93 -14.34
N LYS A 135 -7.81 7.45 -13.54
CA LYS A 135 -8.86 6.53 -13.97
C LYS A 135 -9.72 7.14 -15.08
N THR A 136 -10.13 8.39 -14.92
CA THR A 136 -10.92 9.10 -15.94
C THR A 136 -10.09 9.32 -17.20
N GLN A 137 -8.84 9.74 -17.05
CA GLN A 137 -7.95 9.98 -18.18
C GLN A 137 -7.63 8.68 -18.95
N ASN A 138 -7.42 7.55 -18.25
CA ASN A 138 -7.18 6.25 -18.86
C ASN A 138 -8.31 5.82 -19.81
N ILE A 139 -9.57 6.07 -19.43
CA ILE A 139 -10.72 5.78 -20.29
C ILE A 139 -10.68 6.62 -21.56
N VAL A 140 -10.36 7.91 -21.44
CA VAL A 140 -10.25 8.83 -22.59
C VAL A 140 -9.12 8.40 -23.51
N ASP A 141 -7.94 8.09 -22.95
CA ASP A 141 -6.75 7.71 -23.71
C ASP A 141 -6.96 6.39 -24.47
N ILE A 142 -7.62 5.39 -23.86
CA ILE A 142 -7.99 4.13 -24.52
C ILE A 142 -8.96 4.40 -25.69
N ASN A 143 -9.98 5.23 -25.48
CA ASN A 143 -10.96 5.58 -26.52
C ASN A 143 -10.32 6.35 -27.69
N ASN A 144 -9.29 7.13 -27.41
CA ASN A 144 -8.49 7.83 -28.42
C ASN A 144 -7.41 6.96 -29.09
N HIS A 145 -7.31 5.68 -28.71
CA HIS A 145 -6.30 4.74 -29.23
C HIS A 145 -4.84 5.16 -28.94
N GLU A 146 -4.60 5.91 -27.84
CA GLU A 146 -3.24 6.26 -27.40
C GLU A 146 -2.46 5.00 -26.99
N TYR A 147 -3.16 4.01 -26.44
CA TYR A 147 -2.66 2.68 -26.09
C TYR A 147 -3.80 1.65 -26.01
N SER A 148 -3.43 0.37 -25.93
CA SER A 148 -4.41 -0.72 -25.90
C SER A 148 -5.16 -0.79 -24.57
N TYR A 149 -6.36 -1.40 -24.60
CA TYR A 149 -7.13 -1.69 -23.37
C TYR A 149 -6.32 -2.55 -22.38
N ALA A 150 -5.59 -3.55 -22.89
CA ALA A 150 -4.75 -4.41 -22.05
C ALA A 150 -3.64 -3.63 -21.31
N GLU A 151 -3.04 -2.66 -22.00
CA GLU A 151 -2.02 -1.77 -21.42
C GLU A 151 -2.62 -0.85 -20.38
N GLY A 152 -3.77 -0.22 -20.68
CA GLY A 152 -4.50 0.61 -19.74
C GLY A 152 -4.95 -0.15 -18.50
N THR A 153 -5.25 -1.45 -18.62
CA THR A 153 -5.59 -2.30 -17.46
C THR A 153 -4.39 -2.49 -16.55
N ILE A 154 -3.22 -2.87 -17.10
CA ILE A 154 -2.00 -3.06 -16.27
C ILE A 154 -1.57 -1.74 -15.63
N TYR A 155 -1.67 -0.64 -16.37
CA TYR A 155 -1.41 0.70 -15.84
C TYR A 155 -2.31 1.02 -14.64
N MET A 156 -3.62 0.78 -14.76
CA MET A 156 -4.56 1.03 -13.66
C MET A 156 -4.42 0.04 -12.51
N ASP A 157 -3.99 -1.21 -12.76
CA ASP A 157 -3.65 -2.14 -11.68
C ASP A 157 -2.57 -1.54 -10.77
N LEU A 158 -1.49 -0.98 -11.34
CA LEU A 158 -0.42 -0.34 -10.57
C LEU A 158 -0.91 0.88 -9.79
N ILE A 159 -1.71 1.74 -10.41
CA ILE A 159 -2.30 2.92 -9.77
C ILE A 159 -3.21 2.52 -8.60
N ASN A 160 -4.04 1.48 -8.78
CA ASN A 160 -4.94 1.01 -7.73
C ASN A 160 -4.19 0.35 -6.56
N GLU A 161 -3.09 -0.36 -6.82
CA GLU A 161 -2.27 -0.90 -5.71
C GLU A 161 -1.60 0.23 -4.90
N CYS A 162 -1.16 1.31 -5.55
CA CYS A 162 -0.65 2.48 -4.84
C CYS A 162 -1.73 3.14 -3.95
N GLU A 163 -2.96 3.20 -4.42
CA GLU A 163 -4.08 3.75 -3.64
C GLU A 163 -4.42 2.86 -2.45
N LYS A 164 -4.56 1.54 -2.64
CA LYS A 164 -4.77 0.60 -1.54
C LYS A 164 -3.67 0.71 -0.47
N LEU A 165 -2.41 0.85 -0.91
CA LEU A 165 -1.29 1.02 -0.01
C LEU A 165 -1.43 2.31 0.82
N GLY A 166 -1.91 3.41 0.22
CA GLY A 166 -2.26 4.64 0.94
C GLY A 166 -3.32 4.41 2.00
N ASP A 167 -4.38 3.66 1.68
CA ASP A 167 -5.47 3.30 2.61
C ASP A 167 -4.94 2.46 3.80
N TYR A 168 -4.12 1.44 3.52
CA TYR A 168 -3.52 0.61 4.58
C TYR A 168 -2.60 1.41 5.50
N VAL A 169 -1.81 2.33 4.94
CA VAL A 169 -0.97 3.25 5.72
C VAL A 169 -1.81 4.07 6.68
N VAL A 170 -2.92 4.65 6.23
CA VAL A 170 -3.84 5.41 7.11
C VAL A 170 -4.44 4.51 8.18
N ASN A 171 -4.82 3.28 7.83
CA ASN A 171 -5.35 2.31 8.80
C ASN A 171 -4.32 1.97 9.89
N VAL A 172 -3.03 1.79 9.55
CA VAL A 172 -1.93 1.61 10.51
C VAL A 172 -1.83 2.82 11.44
N VAL A 173 -1.84 4.04 10.86
CA VAL A 173 -1.76 5.30 11.62
C VAL A 173 -2.94 5.42 12.59
N GLU A 174 -4.17 5.14 12.15
CA GLU A 174 -5.36 5.16 13.01
C GLU A 174 -5.27 4.12 14.14
N ALA A 175 -4.86 2.89 13.84
CA ALA A 175 -4.70 1.83 14.83
C ALA A 175 -3.65 2.25 15.88
N ARG A 176 -2.51 2.79 15.43
CA ARG A 176 -1.42 3.26 16.30
C ARG A 176 -1.82 4.43 17.17
N MET A 177 -2.56 5.39 16.65
CA MET A 177 -3.03 6.57 17.38
C MET A 177 -4.22 6.28 18.30
N GLY A 178 -4.91 5.15 18.11
CA GLY A 178 -6.11 4.78 18.85
C GLY A 178 -7.34 5.59 18.43
N THR A 179 -7.33 6.15 17.22
CA THR A 179 -8.49 6.83 16.64
C THR A 179 -9.52 5.80 16.17
N LYS A 180 -10.77 5.94 16.61
CA LYS A 180 -11.87 5.13 16.09
C LYS A 180 -12.30 5.72 14.75
N LYS A 181 -12.43 4.90 13.69
CA LYS A 181 -13.25 5.29 12.54
C LYS A 181 -14.60 5.78 13.07
N LYS A 182 -14.99 7.01 12.75
CA LYS A 182 -16.39 7.43 12.89
C LYS A 182 -17.16 6.68 11.81
N ASP A 183 -17.99 5.72 12.23
CA ASP A 183 -18.99 5.07 11.38
C ASP A 183 -19.93 6.10 10.75
#